data_2bfe7c356f96900c85c21a45f4fca81d
#
_entry.id   2bfe7c356f96900c85c21a45f4fca81d
#
_cell.length_a   1.000
_cell.length_b   1.000
_cell.length_c   1.000
_cell.angle_alpha   90.00
_cell.angle_beta   90.00
_cell.angle_gamma   90.00
#
_symmetry.space_group_name_H-M   'P 1'
#
loop_
_entity.id
_entity.type
_entity.pdbx_description
1 polymer ?
#
loop_
_entity_poly.entity_id
_entity_poly.type
_entity_poly.pdbx_seq_one_letter_code
_entity_poly.pdbx_strand_id
1 'polypeptide(L)'
;MFHNDYINAVREYLHRYHEFNTYIKNIKADLEDLNATQALCAAPKVPTLSHTPGGNGIMISPEERAVYESDRIEGRRQKLYSDLEKVEPLIKRLNRSIEALEYSDRVITEERFINGASWMRIADRLHMSETAVRKRSGKVLEQIATMMFGPSVIPVQTHFVFFDEWKKS
;
A
#
# COMPACT_ATOMS: atom_id res chain seq x y z
N MET A 1 -13.60 -1.33 14.42
CA MET A 1 -13.81 -1.21 12.97
C MET A 1 -15.03 -2.06 12.63
N PHE A 2 -16.03 -1.51 11.97
CA PHE A 2 -17.25 -2.23 11.61
C PHE A 2 -17.04 -3.01 10.30
N HIS A 3 -17.88 -4.03 10.03
CA HIS A 3 -17.80 -4.83 8.79
C HIS A 3 -17.71 -3.97 7.51
N ASN A 4 -18.54 -2.96 7.41
CA ASN A 4 -18.55 -2.05 6.25
C ASN A 4 -17.26 -1.24 6.10
N ASP A 5 -16.52 -0.98 7.19
CA ASP A 5 -15.27 -0.22 7.15
C ASP A 5 -14.17 -1.02 6.42
N TYR A 6 -14.13 -2.34 6.65
CA TYR A 6 -13.16 -3.22 5.96
C TYR A 6 -13.44 -3.30 4.45
N ILE A 7 -14.72 -3.40 4.08
CA ILE A 7 -15.13 -3.43 2.66
C ILE A 7 -14.80 -2.10 1.97
N ASN A 8 -15.06 -0.98 2.64
CA ASN A 8 -14.72 0.35 2.13
C ASN A 8 -13.20 0.53 2.02
N ALA A 9 -12.43 0.03 2.98
CA ALA A 9 -10.97 0.06 2.92
C ALA A 9 -10.44 -0.74 1.72
N VAL A 10 -10.97 -1.96 1.47
CA VAL A 10 -10.61 -2.75 0.29
C VAL A 10 -10.94 -2.02 -0.99
N ARG A 11 -12.13 -1.42 -1.08
CA ARG A 11 -12.54 -0.64 -2.25
C ARG A 11 -11.58 0.51 -2.52
N GLU A 12 -11.19 1.23 -1.49
CA GLU A 12 -10.23 2.34 -1.58
C GLU A 12 -8.85 1.85 -2.03
N TYR A 13 -8.35 0.73 -1.50
CA TYR A 13 -7.09 0.15 -1.93
C TYR A 13 -7.09 -0.30 -3.39
N LEU A 14 -8.21 -0.84 -3.88
CA LEU A 14 -8.37 -1.22 -5.28
C LEU A 14 -8.42 0.00 -6.19
N HIS A 15 -9.17 1.05 -5.83
CA HIS A 15 -9.23 2.29 -6.61
C HIS A 15 -7.87 2.99 -6.71
N ARG A 16 -7.09 2.96 -5.64
CA ARG A 16 -5.76 3.58 -5.60
C ARG A 16 -4.61 2.60 -5.85
N TYR A 17 -4.92 1.44 -6.41
CA TYR A 17 -3.96 0.36 -6.63
C TYR A 17 -2.72 0.81 -7.42
N HIS A 18 -2.93 1.56 -8.51
CA HIS A 18 -1.85 2.07 -9.34
C HIS A 18 -0.99 3.12 -8.62
N GLU A 19 -1.62 3.98 -7.81
CA GLU A 19 -0.91 4.99 -7.01
C GLU A 19 0.01 4.32 -5.99
N PHE A 20 -0.49 3.34 -5.23
CA PHE A 20 0.31 2.62 -4.25
C PHE A 20 1.46 1.84 -4.88
N ASN A 21 1.22 1.17 -6.01
CA ASN A 21 2.30 0.47 -6.72
C ASN A 21 3.37 1.44 -7.25
N THR A 22 2.96 2.60 -7.74
CA THR A 22 3.89 3.65 -8.18
C THR A 22 4.68 4.20 -6.99
N TYR A 23 4.02 4.47 -5.87
CA TYR A 23 4.66 4.91 -4.64
C TYR A 23 5.73 3.93 -4.14
N ILE A 24 5.42 2.62 -4.12
CA ILE A 24 6.38 1.57 -3.76
C ILE A 24 7.59 1.57 -4.71
N LYS A 25 7.36 1.70 -6.02
CA LYS A 25 8.44 1.77 -7.02
C LYS A 25 9.33 3.00 -6.80
N ASN A 26 8.73 4.15 -6.52
CA ASN A 26 9.47 5.39 -6.26
C ASN A 26 10.33 5.27 -5.00
N ILE A 27 9.79 4.72 -3.89
CA ILE A 27 10.59 4.49 -2.66
C ILE A 27 11.77 3.56 -2.95
N LYS A 28 11.57 2.50 -3.72
CA LYS A 28 12.65 1.56 -4.07
C LYS A 28 13.73 2.24 -4.93
N ALA A 29 13.34 3.04 -5.90
CA ALA A 29 14.27 3.84 -6.70
C ALA A 29 15.05 4.83 -5.82
N ASP A 30 14.37 5.57 -4.92
CA ASP A 30 15.02 6.49 -3.98
C ASP A 30 16.02 5.78 -3.07
N LEU A 31 15.73 4.54 -2.62
CA LEU A 31 16.65 3.72 -1.83
C LEU A 31 17.88 3.29 -2.64
N GLU A 32 17.71 2.93 -3.90
CA GLU A 32 18.80 2.59 -4.82
C GLU A 32 19.71 3.80 -5.05
N ASP A 33 19.14 4.99 -5.28
CA ASP A 33 19.88 6.24 -5.46
C ASP A 33 20.67 6.63 -4.21
N LEU A 34 20.07 6.46 -3.01
CA LEU A 34 20.77 6.71 -1.75
C LEU A 34 21.94 5.74 -1.53
N ASN A 35 21.78 4.46 -1.90
CA ASN A 35 22.86 3.48 -1.82
C ASN A 35 24.00 3.82 -2.80
N ALA A 36 23.68 4.23 -4.03
CA ALA A 36 24.65 4.68 -5.00
C ALA A 36 25.41 5.92 -4.51
N THR A 37 24.69 6.90 -3.95
CA THR A 37 25.30 8.13 -3.37
C THR A 37 26.24 7.79 -2.22
N GLN A 38 25.87 6.90 -1.33
CA GLN A 38 26.70 6.47 -0.22
C GLN A 38 27.97 5.77 -0.69
N ALA A 39 27.88 4.92 -1.72
CA ALA A 39 29.03 4.25 -2.31
C ALA A 39 30.03 5.27 -2.91
N LEU A 40 29.51 6.31 -3.56
CA LEU A 40 30.34 7.41 -4.10
C LEU A 40 31.01 8.25 -2.99
N CYS A 41 30.31 8.48 -1.88
CA CYS A 41 30.88 9.20 -0.73
C CYS A 41 31.95 8.39 0.02
N ALA A 42 31.86 7.06 0.00
CA ALA A 42 32.85 6.17 0.60
C ALA A 42 34.10 5.94 -0.27
N ALA A 43 34.07 6.34 -1.56
CA ALA A 43 35.22 6.24 -2.44
C ALA A 43 36.36 7.18 -1.99
N PRO A 44 37.64 6.76 -2.03
CA PRO A 44 38.77 7.61 -1.65
C PRO A 44 38.76 8.88 -2.52
N LYS A 45 38.56 10.03 -1.89
CA LYS A 45 38.65 11.33 -2.58
C LYS A 45 40.12 11.65 -2.81
N VAL A 46 40.51 11.84 -4.07
CA VAL A 46 41.82 12.41 -4.40
C VAL A 46 41.88 13.80 -3.77
N PRO A 47 42.92 14.12 -2.96
CA PRO A 47 43.01 15.42 -2.34
C PRO A 47 43.16 16.52 -3.41
N THR A 48 42.14 17.30 -3.60
CA THR A 48 42.19 18.51 -4.41
C THR A 48 42.77 19.59 -3.51
N LEU A 49 44.04 19.93 -3.70
CA LEU A 49 44.72 21.07 -3.10
C LEU A 49 44.08 22.37 -3.63
N SER A 50 42.97 22.77 -3.06
CA SER A 50 42.37 24.09 -3.28
C SER A 50 42.68 24.94 -2.05
N HIS A 51 43.77 25.70 -2.14
CA HIS A 51 44.11 26.70 -1.13
C HIS A 51 43.46 28.03 -1.53
N THR A 52 42.28 28.33 -0.99
CA THR A 52 41.71 29.65 -1.08
C THR A 52 41.60 30.22 0.33
N PRO A 53 42.44 31.22 0.70
CA PRO A 53 42.29 31.88 1.98
C PRO A 53 41.26 32.97 1.86
N GLY A 54 40.26 32.96 2.75
CA GLY A 54 39.37 34.07 2.94
C GLY A 54 37.87 33.72 3.07
N GLY A 55 37.43 33.54 4.30
CA GLY A 55 36.01 33.50 4.64
C GLY A 55 35.82 33.22 6.12
N ASN A 56 35.36 34.23 6.86
CA ASN A 56 34.97 34.16 8.28
C ASN A 56 33.65 33.36 8.43
N GLY A 57 33.72 32.05 8.21
CA GLY A 57 32.65 31.10 8.48
C GLY A 57 33.18 30.01 9.41
N ILE A 58 32.38 29.49 10.29
CA ILE A 58 32.69 28.30 11.11
C ILE A 58 33.13 27.22 10.15
N MET A 59 34.46 26.95 10.13
CA MET A 59 35.01 25.91 9.25
C MET A 59 34.71 24.54 9.87
N ILE A 60 33.63 23.96 9.45
CA ILE A 60 33.34 22.53 9.70
C ILE A 60 34.40 21.74 8.94
N SER A 61 35.10 20.84 9.63
CA SER A 61 36.16 20.03 9.02
C SER A 61 35.57 19.14 7.90
N PRO A 62 36.36 18.76 6.89
CA PRO A 62 35.90 17.84 5.86
C PRO A 62 35.37 16.52 6.43
N GLU A 63 35.95 16.05 7.53
CA GLU A 63 35.52 14.84 8.24
C GLU A 63 34.17 15.05 8.93
N GLU A 64 33.95 16.16 9.60
CA GLU A 64 32.65 16.48 10.20
C GLU A 64 31.56 16.61 9.15
N ARG A 65 31.84 17.21 7.97
CA ARG A 65 30.89 17.25 6.86
C ARG A 65 30.55 15.87 6.34
N ALA A 66 31.51 14.97 6.24
CA ALA A 66 31.28 13.60 5.81
C ALA A 66 30.39 12.82 6.80
N VAL A 67 30.59 13.03 8.10
CA VAL A 67 29.75 12.44 9.15
C VAL A 67 28.31 12.97 9.04
N TYR A 68 28.14 14.30 8.96
CA TYR A 68 26.81 14.90 8.82
C TYR A 68 26.05 14.39 7.57
N GLU A 69 26.75 14.25 6.45
CA GLU A 69 26.15 13.76 5.21
C GLU A 69 25.77 12.29 5.33
N SER A 70 26.61 11.49 5.98
CA SER A 70 26.32 10.08 6.25
C SER A 70 25.09 9.91 7.15
N ASP A 71 25.00 10.68 8.24
CA ASP A 71 23.87 10.64 9.17
C ASP A 71 22.58 11.09 8.49
N ARG A 72 22.66 12.09 7.60
CA ARG A 72 21.51 12.56 6.82
C ARG A 72 21.01 11.51 5.85
N ILE A 73 21.91 10.82 5.15
CA ILE A 73 21.61 9.73 4.25
C ILE A 73 20.92 8.59 5.02
N GLU A 74 21.49 8.20 6.16
CA GLU A 74 20.96 7.12 6.98
C GLU A 74 19.57 7.44 7.53
N GLY A 75 19.36 8.66 8.04
CA GLY A 75 18.05 9.11 8.50
C GLY A 75 16.98 9.11 7.39
N ARG A 76 17.34 9.53 6.17
CA ARG A 76 16.46 9.44 5.00
C ARG A 76 16.16 8.01 4.62
N ARG A 77 17.16 7.14 4.64
CA ARG A 77 17.02 5.70 4.37
C ARG A 77 16.05 5.04 5.34
N GLN A 78 16.21 5.24 6.64
CA GLN A 78 15.34 4.69 7.67
C GLN A 78 13.88 5.13 7.48
N LYS A 79 13.67 6.41 7.13
CA LYS A 79 12.33 6.91 6.83
C LYS A 79 11.70 6.17 5.63
N LEU A 80 12.44 6.03 4.53
CA LEU A 80 11.96 5.33 3.34
C LEU A 80 11.64 3.86 3.62
N TYR A 81 12.48 3.17 4.39
CA TYR A 81 12.18 1.80 4.82
C TYR A 81 10.92 1.73 5.69
N SER A 82 10.77 2.62 6.66
CA SER A 82 9.56 2.68 7.49
C SER A 82 8.29 2.91 6.67
N ASP A 83 8.35 3.75 5.64
CA ASP A 83 7.21 4.02 4.77
C ASP A 83 6.91 2.83 3.85
N LEU A 84 7.95 2.14 3.35
CA LEU A 84 7.82 0.93 2.55
C LEU A 84 7.19 -0.22 3.37
N GLU A 85 7.63 -0.42 4.60
CA GLU A 85 7.11 -1.44 5.52
C GLU A 85 5.63 -1.27 5.85
N LYS A 86 5.10 -0.06 5.79
CA LYS A 86 3.67 0.20 6.00
C LYS A 86 2.81 -0.17 4.80
N VAL A 87 3.30 0.10 3.59
CA VAL A 87 2.48 0.02 2.38
C VAL A 87 2.70 -1.29 1.61
N GLU A 88 3.94 -1.74 1.46
CA GLU A 88 4.25 -2.91 0.62
C GLU A 88 3.58 -4.21 1.10
N PRO A 89 3.56 -4.55 2.41
CA PRO A 89 2.89 -5.76 2.87
C PRO A 89 1.38 -5.73 2.61
N LEU A 90 0.77 -4.55 2.69
CA LEU A 90 -0.66 -4.36 2.43
C LEU A 90 -0.99 -4.66 0.96
N ILE A 91 -0.22 -4.09 0.04
CA ILE A 91 -0.40 -4.31 -1.41
C ILE A 91 -0.06 -5.76 -1.78
N LYS A 92 0.98 -6.36 -1.20
CA LYS A 92 1.28 -7.78 -1.40
C LYS A 92 0.14 -8.70 -0.93
N ARG A 93 -0.53 -8.33 0.19
CA ARG A 93 -1.69 -9.08 0.69
C ARG A 93 -2.89 -8.92 -0.25
N LEU A 94 -3.14 -7.70 -0.73
CA LEU A 94 -4.19 -7.43 -1.72
C LEU A 94 -3.97 -8.24 -3.00
N ASN A 95 -2.76 -8.26 -3.54
CA ASN A 95 -2.42 -9.02 -4.74
C ASN A 95 -2.70 -10.52 -4.57
N ARG A 96 -2.23 -11.12 -3.46
CA ARG A 96 -2.51 -12.52 -3.16
C ARG A 96 -4.01 -12.81 -3.04
N SER A 97 -4.77 -11.87 -2.46
CA SER A 97 -6.23 -12.02 -2.36
C SER A 97 -6.91 -11.96 -3.73
N ILE A 98 -6.44 -11.09 -4.64
CA ILE A 98 -6.96 -11.03 -6.02
C ILE A 98 -6.59 -12.30 -6.79
N GLU A 99 -5.36 -12.80 -6.65
CA GLU A 99 -4.89 -14.02 -7.30
C GLU A 99 -5.66 -15.27 -6.85
N ALA A 100 -6.13 -15.30 -5.61
CA ALA A 100 -6.92 -16.40 -5.05
C ALA A 100 -8.39 -16.41 -5.52
N LEU A 101 -8.87 -15.37 -6.19
CA LEU A 101 -10.23 -15.30 -6.71
C LEU A 101 -10.41 -16.21 -7.92
N GLU A 102 -11.66 -16.67 -8.11
CA GLU A 102 -12.07 -17.29 -9.38
C GLU A 102 -11.93 -16.31 -10.54
N TYR A 103 -11.81 -16.84 -11.76
CA TYR A 103 -11.59 -16.01 -12.96
C TYR A 103 -12.60 -14.87 -13.12
N SER A 104 -13.89 -15.16 -13.00
CA SER A 104 -14.93 -14.14 -13.15
C SER A 104 -14.87 -13.05 -12.07
N ASP A 105 -14.54 -13.41 -10.83
CA ASP A 105 -14.41 -12.49 -9.71
C ASP A 105 -13.15 -11.63 -9.83
N ARG A 106 -12.07 -12.21 -10.32
CA ARG A 106 -10.84 -11.50 -10.65
C ARG A 106 -11.09 -10.47 -11.75
N VAL A 107 -11.75 -10.85 -12.85
CA VAL A 107 -12.11 -9.93 -13.93
C VAL A 107 -12.96 -8.76 -13.42
N ILE A 108 -13.96 -9.02 -12.57
CA ILE A 108 -14.79 -7.96 -11.97
C ILE A 108 -13.90 -7.03 -11.13
N THR A 109 -12.99 -7.57 -10.32
CA THR A 109 -12.11 -6.79 -9.45
C THR A 109 -11.18 -5.89 -10.27
N GLU A 110 -10.48 -6.46 -11.24
CA GLU A 110 -9.51 -5.75 -12.06
C GLU A 110 -10.18 -4.70 -12.94
N GLU A 111 -11.22 -5.10 -13.69
CA GLU A 111 -11.87 -4.20 -14.63
C GLU A 111 -12.65 -3.09 -13.94
N ARG A 112 -13.42 -3.40 -12.89
CA ARG A 112 -14.28 -2.40 -12.24
C ARG A 112 -13.54 -1.51 -11.27
N PHE A 113 -12.78 -2.11 -10.35
CA PHE A 113 -12.23 -1.38 -9.21
C PHE A 113 -10.83 -0.83 -9.47
N ILE A 114 -10.02 -1.50 -10.30
CA ILE A 114 -8.68 -1.02 -10.66
C ILE A 114 -8.72 -0.17 -11.92
N ASN A 115 -9.38 -0.67 -12.99
CA ASN A 115 -9.37 -0.01 -14.30
C ASN A 115 -10.56 0.92 -14.55
N GLY A 116 -11.57 0.93 -13.67
CA GLY A 116 -12.73 1.83 -13.79
C GLY A 116 -13.71 1.51 -14.93
N ALA A 117 -13.69 0.28 -15.48
CA ALA A 117 -14.57 -0.11 -16.60
C ALA A 117 -16.06 -0.04 -16.22
N SER A 118 -16.92 0.16 -17.23
CA SER A 118 -18.36 0.17 -17.04
C SER A 118 -18.90 -1.23 -16.73
N TRP A 119 -20.00 -1.31 -15.98
CA TRP A 119 -20.66 -2.57 -15.67
C TRP A 119 -21.10 -3.34 -16.91
N MET A 120 -21.59 -2.62 -17.91
CA MET A 120 -22.03 -3.20 -19.19
C MET A 120 -20.87 -3.91 -19.89
N ARG A 121 -19.68 -3.27 -19.99
CA ARG A 121 -18.49 -3.87 -20.61
C ARG A 121 -18.05 -5.16 -19.89
N ILE A 122 -18.12 -5.18 -18.55
CA ILE A 122 -17.76 -6.36 -17.77
C ILE A 122 -18.80 -7.47 -17.97
N ALA A 123 -20.07 -7.12 -18.01
CA ALA A 123 -21.18 -8.03 -18.26
C ALA A 123 -21.04 -8.73 -19.61
N ASP A 124 -20.76 -7.97 -20.67
CA ASP A 124 -20.51 -8.49 -22.01
C ASP A 124 -19.31 -9.45 -22.04
N ARG A 125 -18.21 -9.06 -21.38
CA ARG A 125 -17.00 -9.90 -21.30
C ARG A 125 -17.20 -11.22 -20.58
N LEU A 126 -18.04 -11.22 -19.52
CA LEU A 126 -18.32 -12.40 -18.72
C LEU A 126 -19.57 -13.19 -19.18
N HIS A 127 -20.26 -12.73 -20.22
CA HIS A 127 -21.55 -13.29 -20.69
C HIS A 127 -22.58 -13.37 -19.55
N MET A 128 -22.65 -12.32 -18.74
CA MET A 128 -23.56 -12.21 -17.60
C MET A 128 -24.47 -10.97 -17.75
N SER A 129 -25.56 -10.93 -17.00
CA SER A 129 -26.34 -9.69 -16.90
C SER A 129 -25.61 -8.65 -16.03
N GLU A 130 -25.79 -7.36 -16.33
CA GLU A 130 -25.20 -6.26 -15.54
C GLU A 130 -25.61 -6.35 -14.06
N THR A 131 -26.88 -6.69 -13.79
CA THR A 131 -27.38 -6.86 -12.42
C THR A 131 -26.65 -8.00 -11.68
N ALA A 132 -26.37 -9.12 -12.38
CA ALA A 132 -25.63 -10.25 -11.79
C ALA A 132 -24.19 -9.84 -11.46
N VAL A 133 -23.51 -9.11 -12.36
CA VAL A 133 -22.15 -8.60 -12.14
C VAL A 133 -22.10 -7.64 -10.94
N ARG A 134 -23.05 -6.70 -10.86
CA ARG A 134 -23.14 -5.77 -9.71
C ARG A 134 -23.35 -6.50 -8.38
N LYS A 135 -24.26 -7.47 -8.34
CA LYS A 135 -24.51 -8.28 -7.14
C LYS A 135 -23.28 -9.10 -6.75
N ARG A 136 -22.60 -9.68 -7.74
CA ARG A 136 -21.38 -10.48 -7.53
C ARG A 136 -20.23 -9.61 -7.00
N SER A 137 -20.08 -8.39 -7.50
CA SER A 137 -19.02 -7.45 -7.07
C SER A 137 -19.04 -7.14 -5.57
N GLY A 138 -20.23 -7.04 -4.95
CA GLY A 138 -20.36 -6.88 -3.50
C GLY A 138 -19.76 -8.06 -2.74
N LYS A 139 -20.11 -9.29 -3.14
CA LYS A 139 -19.59 -10.51 -2.54
C LYS A 139 -18.06 -10.65 -2.71
N VAL A 140 -17.55 -10.24 -3.87
CA VAL A 140 -16.10 -10.25 -4.15
C VAL A 140 -15.35 -9.33 -3.21
N LEU A 141 -15.86 -8.12 -2.95
CA LEU A 141 -15.26 -7.20 -1.98
C LEU A 141 -15.26 -7.78 -0.55
N GLU A 142 -16.34 -8.44 -0.14
CA GLU A 142 -16.41 -9.14 1.16
C GLU A 142 -15.39 -10.27 1.25
N GLN A 143 -15.23 -11.05 0.18
CA GLN A 143 -14.27 -12.13 0.09
C GLN A 143 -12.83 -11.61 0.17
N ILE A 144 -12.49 -10.57 -0.58
CA ILE A 144 -11.17 -9.92 -0.51
C ILE A 144 -10.93 -9.38 0.91
N ALA A 145 -11.93 -8.71 1.50
CA ALA A 145 -11.80 -8.19 2.85
C ALA A 145 -11.53 -9.30 3.88
N THR A 146 -12.23 -10.43 3.76
CA THR A 146 -12.00 -11.60 4.61
C THR A 146 -10.60 -12.18 4.42
N MET A 147 -10.11 -12.29 3.19
CA MET A 147 -8.75 -12.76 2.91
C MET A 147 -7.66 -11.80 3.40
N MET A 148 -7.94 -10.50 3.37
CA MET A 148 -6.99 -9.48 3.82
C MET A 148 -6.95 -9.31 5.34
N PHE A 149 -8.09 -9.34 6.01
CA PHE A 149 -8.24 -8.96 7.43
C PHE A 149 -8.69 -10.12 8.33
N GLY A 150 -8.99 -11.27 7.74
CA GLY A 150 -9.37 -12.48 8.47
C GLY A 150 -10.75 -12.39 9.14
N PRO A 151 -10.96 -13.16 10.23
CA PRO A 151 -12.28 -13.27 10.90
C PRO A 151 -12.85 -11.95 11.43
N SER A 152 -12.01 -10.93 11.61
CA SER A 152 -12.45 -9.60 12.09
C SER A 152 -13.44 -8.90 11.15
N VAL A 153 -13.51 -9.33 9.89
CA VAL A 153 -14.45 -8.80 8.89
C VAL A 153 -15.84 -9.41 9.05
N ILE A 154 -15.91 -10.65 9.58
CA ILE A 154 -17.18 -11.37 9.72
C ILE A 154 -17.98 -10.71 10.85
N PRO A 155 -19.21 -10.21 10.60
CA PRO A 155 -20.03 -9.68 11.67
C PRO A 155 -20.35 -10.82 12.65
N VAL A 156 -19.77 -10.74 13.85
CA VAL A 156 -20.13 -11.65 14.91
C VAL A 156 -21.53 -11.27 15.36
N GLN A 157 -22.50 -12.11 15.02
CA GLN A 157 -23.86 -11.99 15.52
C GLN A 157 -23.85 -12.34 17.01
N THR A 158 -23.48 -11.37 17.85
CA THR A 158 -23.51 -11.50 19.29
C THR A 158 -24.95 -11.33 19.78
N HIS A 159 -25.63 -12.41 20.00
CA HIS A 159 -26.94 -12.55 20.66
C HIS A 159 -28.17 -12.07 19.87
N PHE A 160 -28.97 -13.04 19.45
CA PHE A 160 -30.43 -12.86 19.44
C PHE A 160 -30.88 -12.89 20.89
N VAL A 161 -31.21 -11.74 21.49
CA VAL A 161 -32.01 -11.70 22.72
C VAL A 161 -33.44 -11.99 22.28
N PHE A 162 -33.85 -13.23 22.40
CA PHE A 162 -35.29 -13.56 22.37
C PHE A 162 -35.87 -12.99 23.65
N PHE A 163 -36.65 -11.92 23.57
CA PHE A 163 -37.53 -11.48 24.63
C PHE A 163 -38.68 -12.47 24.75
N ASP A 164 -38.51 -13.51 25.54
CA ASP A 164 -39.57 -14.37 26.00
C ASP A 164 -40.29 -13.68 27.20
N GLU A 165 -41.03 -12.61 26.87
CA GLU A 165 -41.94 -12.01 27.86
C GLU A 165 -43.32 -11.86 27.27
N TRP A 166 -44.04 -12.96 27.27
CA TRP A 166 -45.49 -12.95 27.40
C TRP A 166 -45.92 -14.16 28.24
N LYS A 167 -45.51 -14.23 29.49
CA LYS A 167 -46.30 -14.97 30.49
C LYS A 167 -47.15 -13.97 31.23
N LYS A 168 -48.43 -13.93 30.82
CA LYS A 168 -49.54 -13.31 31.52
C LYS A 168 -49.73 -13.91 32.87
N SER A 169 -49.97 -13.06 33.84
CA SER A 169 -50.81 -13.33 35.02
C SER A 169 -52.24 -13.62 34.61
#